data_0038742a86e74fd16226cdd1de99eca2
#
_entry.id   0038742a86e74fd16226cdd1de99eca2
#
_cell.length_a   1.000
_cell.length_b   1.000
_cell.length_c   1.000
_cell.angle_alpha   90.00
_cell.angle_beta   90.00
_cell.angle_gamma   90.00
#
_symmetry.space_group_name_H-M   'P 1'
#
loop_
_entity.id
_entity.type
_entity.pdbx_description
1 polymer ?
#
loop_
_entity_poly.entity_id
_entity_poly.type
_entity_poly.pdbx_seq_one_letter_code
_entity_poly.pdbx_strand_id
1 'polypeptide(L)' 'MIDDETVRRLDLRGQQDALVLLVVTLREEPEDASANTLAPLIINARTRDAVQVILTGQPFSLRQPLLVP' A
#
# COMPACT_ATOMS: atom_id res chain seq x y z
N MET A 1 -2.81 -10.39 -0.08
CA MET A 1 -2.98 -8.97 0.25
C MET A 1 -3.95 -8.28 -0.70
N ILE A 2 -3.80 -8.45 -2.02
CA ILE A 2 -4.74 -7.87 -2.97
C ILE A 2 -5.89 -8.86 -3.17
N ASP A 3 -7.12 -8.42 -2.90
CA ASP A 3 -8.27 -9.29 -3.01
C ASP A 3 -8.79 -9.36 -4.45
N ASP A 4 -9.72 -10.30 -4.70
CA ASP A 4 -10.24 -10.54 -6.04
C ASP A 4 -11.01 -9.33 -6.58
N GLU A 5 -11.68 -8.60 -5.71
CA GLU A 5 -12.42 -7.41 -6.12
C GLU A 5 -11.46 -6.33 -6.64
N THR A 6 -10.36 -6.10 -5.95
CA THR A 6 -9.35 -5.14 -6.39
C THR A 6 -8.71 -5.57 -7.71
N VAL A 7 -8.43 -6.87 -7.85
CA VAL A 7 -7.87 -7.41 -9.10
C VAL A 7 -8.81 -7.11 -10.28
N ARG A 8 -10.12 -7.31 -10.08
CA ARG A 8 -11.10 -7.04 -11.13
C ARG A 8 -11.25 -5.57 -11.42
N ARG A 9 -11.33 -4.73 -10.38
CA ARG A 9 -11.51 -3.29 -10.53
C ARG A 9 -10.37 -2.64 -11.29
N LEU A 10 -9.15 -3.12 -11.06
CA LEU A 10 -7.96 -2.58 -11.70
C LEU A 10 -7.53 -3.35 -12.94
N ASP A 11 -8.26 -4.41 -13.32
CA ASP A 11 -7.93 -5.25 -14.46
C ASP A 11 -6.48 -5.75 -14.37
N LEU A 12 -6.09 -6.25 -13.20
CA LEU A 12 -4.76 -6.81 -12.98
C LEU A 12 -4.69 -8.20 -13.58
N ARG A 13 -3.78 -8.40 -14.52
CA ARG A 13 -3.65 -9.66 -15.26
C ARG A 13 -2.51 -10.54 -14.76
N GLY A 14 -1.68 -10.01 -13.85
CA GLY A 14 -0.59 -10.74 -13.25
C GLY A 14 0.10 -9.88 -12.23
N GLN A 15 1.02 -10.48 -11.46
CA GLN A 15 1.72 -9.76 -10.41
C GLN A 15 2.52 -8.57 -10.96
N GLN A 16 3.02 -8.67 -12.18
CA GLN A 16 3.79 -7.61 -12.80
C GLN A 16 2.97 -6.36 -13.09
N ASP A 17 1.64 -6.47 -13.14
CA ASP A 17 0.78 -5.31 -13.35
C ASP A 17 0.57 -4.49 -12.08
N ALA A 18 0.85 -5.04 -10.91
CA ALA A 18 0.52 -4.41 -9.65
C ALA A 18 1.72 -3.70 -9.03
N LEU A 19 1.58 -2.40 -8.79
CA LEU A 19 2.51 -1.63 -7.97
C LEU A 19 1.84 -1.32 -6.65
N VAL A 20 2.52 -1.55 -5.55
CA VAL A 20 2.01 -1.26 -4.22
C VAL A 20 2.82 -0.12 -3.63
N LEU A 21 2.14 0.98 -3.30
CA LEU A 21 2.77 2.15 -2.71
C LEU A 21 2.17 2.41 -1.33
N LEU A 22 3.02 2.83 -0.42
CA LEU A 22 2.60 3.18 0.94
C LEU A 22 2.79 4.67 1.15
N VAL A 23 1.86 5.28 1.87
CA VAL A 23 2.00 6.67 2.28
C VAL A 23 2.96 6.71 3.47
N VAL A 24 3.99 7.52 3.36
CA VAL A 24 5.03 7.65 4.38
C VAL A 24 4.89 9.02 5.04
N THR A 25 4.91 9.03 6.37
CA THR A 25 4.97 10.25 7.15
C THR A 25 6.41 10.49 7.58
N LEU A 26 6.95 11.64 7.17
CA LEU A 26 8.30 12.05 7.55
C LEU A 26 8.21 12.97 8.77
N ARG A 27 9.12 12.78 9.70
CA ARG A 27 9.26 13.61 10.89
C ARG A 27 10.61 14.30 10.90
N GLU A 28 10.84 15.19 11.86
CA GLU A 28 12.12 15.88 11.99
C GLU A 28 13.25 14.88 12.22
N GLU A 29 12.99 13.85 13.05
CA GLU A 29 13.97 12.80 13.32
C GLU A 29 13.69 11.62 12.38
N PRO A 30 14.69 11.15 11.62
CA PRO A 30 14.48 10.05 10.68
C PRO A 30 13.92 8.77 11.33
N GLU A 31 14.29 8.50 12.57
CA GLU A 31 13.82 7.31 13.30
C GLU A 31 12.32 7.35 13.58
N ASP A 32 11.70 8.52 13.47
CA ASP A 32 10.27 8.68 13.70
C ASP A 32 9.46 8.55 12.41
N ALA A 33 10.11 8.32 11.28
CA ALA A 33 9.40 8.12 10.02
C ALA A 33 8.59 6.83 10.07
N SER A 34 7.40 6.87 9.47
CA SER A 34 6.49 5.71 9.49
C SER A 34 5.75 5.60 8.17
N ALA A 35 5.26 4.38 7.89
CA ALA A 35 4.43 4.12 6.72
C ALA A 35 3.05 3.63 7.15
N ASN A 36 2.03 4.03 6.40
CA ASN A 36 0.68 3.52 6.58
C ASN A 36 0.55 2.21 5.80
N THR A 37 0.67 1.09 6.51
CA THR A 37 0.55 -0.24 5.90
C THR A 37 -0.89 -0.74 5.86
N LEU A 38 -1.82 -0.01 6.50
CA LEU A 38 -3.23 -0.39 6.56
C LEU A 38 -4.00 0.02 5.31
N ALA A 39 -3.52 1.03 4.59
CA ALA A 39 -4.22 1.58 3.43
C ALA A 39 -3.25 1.82 2.26
N PRO A 40 -2.69 0.74 1.69
CA PRO A 40 -1.78 0.89 0.55
C PRO A 40 -2.50 1.36 -0.70
N LEU A 41 -1.76 2.03 -1.59
CA LEU A 41 -2.21 2.35 -2.94
C LEU A 41 -1.80 1.22 -3.86
N ILE A 42 -2.77 0.68 -4.59
CA ILE A 42 -2.53 -0.34 -5.59
C ILE A 42 -2.70 0.31 -6.96
N ILE A 43 -1.68 0.23 -7.78
CA ILE A 43 -1.65 0.86 -9.10
C ILE A 43 -1.46 -0.20 -10.16
N ASN A 44 -2.30 -0.16 -11.20
CA ASN A 44 -2.06 -0.98 -12.38
C ASN A 44 -1.00 -0.28 -13.23
N ALA A 45 0.19 -0.87 -13.33
CA ALA A 45 1.31 -0.29 -14.05
C ALA A 45 1.01 -0.19 -15.56
N ARG A 46 0.13 -1.04 -16.08
CA ARG A 46 -0.22 -1.08 -17.51
C ARG A 46 -1.25 0.00 -17.87
N THR A 47 -2.31 0.13 -17.06
CA THR A 47 -3.40 1.09 -17.34
C THR A 47 -3.23 2.41 -16.61
N ARG A 48 -2.42 2.44 -15.56
CA ARG A 48 -2.20 3.58 -14.67
C ARG A 48 -3.39 3.94 -13.79
N ASP A 49 -4.39 3.09 -13.72
CA ASP A 49 -5.46 3.21 -12.75
C ASP A 49 -4.95 2.84 -11.36
N ALA A 50 -5.51 3.49 -10.34
CA ALA A 50 -5.08 3.27 -8.96
C ALA A 50 -6.26 3.28 -8.02
N VAL A 51 -6.12 2.56 -6.91
CA VAL A 51 -7.10 2.55 -5.83
C VAL A 51 -6.39 2.42 -4.50
N GLN A 52 -6.91 3.11 -3.48
CA GLN A 52 -6.43 2.92 -2.12
C GLN A 52 -7.30 1.85 -1.46
N VAL A 53 -6.64 0.80 -0.97
CA VAL A 53 -7.32 -0.34 -0.35
C VAL A 53 -7.16 -0.25 1.16
N ILE A 54 -8.28 -0.32 1.90
CA ILE A 54 -8.22 -0.32 3.35
C ILE A 54 -8.27 -1.77 3.83
N LEU A 55 -7.21 -2.20 4.52
CA LEU A 55 -7.03 -3.58 4.96
C LEU A 55 -7.61 -3.76 6.37
N THR A 56 -8.94 -3.78 6.47
CA THR A 56 -9.60 -3.96 7.76
C THR A 56 -9.45 -5.41 8.25
N GLY A 57 -9.30 -5.55 9.56
CA GLY A 57 -9.14 -6.88 10.17
C GLY A 57 -7.78 -7.51 9.95
N GLN A 58 -6.83 -6.80 9.35
CA GLN A 58 -5.47 -7.27 9.14
C GLN A 58 -4.54 -6.70 10.22
N PRO A 59 -3.42 -7.41 10.54
CA PRO A 59 -2.49 -6.92 11.55
C PRO A 59 -1.54 -5.84 11.02
N PHE A 60 -2.06 -4.91 10.23
CA PHE A 60 -1.28 -3.81 9.68
C PHE A 60 -1.48 -2.56 10.52
N SER A 61 -0.62 -1.58 10.33
CA SER A 61 -0.54 -0.39 11.16
C SER A 61 -0.65 0.88 10.35
N LEU A 62 -1.33 1.89 10.91
CA LEU A 62 -1.34 3.24 10.34
C LEU A 62 0.04 3.91 10.43
N ARG A 63 0.87 3.48 11.36
CA ARG A 63 2.18 4.09 11.64
C ARG A 63 3.23 3.01 11.84
N GLN A 64 3.50 2.26 10.79
CA GLN A 64 4.54 1.25 10.83
C GLN A 64 5.90 1.93 10.82
N PRO A 65 6.74 1.76 11.85
CA PRO A 65 8.08 2.37 11.84
C PRO A 65 8.91 1.85 10.67
N LEU A 66 9.64 2.77 10.03
CA LEU A 66 10.52 2.42 8.92
C LEU A 66 11.93 2.05 9.38
N LEU A 67 12.37 2.65 10.49
CA LEU A 67 13.67 2.36 11.06
C LEU A 67 13.48 1.53 12.31
N VAL A 68 14.06 0.34 12.31
CA VAL A 68 13.97 -0.60 13.43
C VAL A 68 15.34 -0.64 14.11
N PRO A 69 15.40 -0.36 15.43
CA PRO A 69 16.64 -0.40 16.15
C PRO A 69 17.27 -1.79 16.16
#